data_69376cb51672626eb556964c6ff88f96
#
_entry.id   69376cb51672626eb556964c6ff88f96
#
_cell.length_a   1.000
_cell.length_b   1.000
_cell.length_c   1.000
_cell.angle_alpha   90.00
_cell.angle_beta   90.00
_cell.angle_gamma   90.00
#
_symmetry.space_group_name_H-M   'P 1'
#
loop_
_entity.id
_entity.type
_entity.pdbx_description
1 polymer ?
#
loop_
_entity_poly.entity_id
_entity_poly.type
_entity_poly.pdbx_seq_one_letter_code
_entity_poly.pdbx_strand_id
1 'polypeptide(L)'
;SEQLMRKWTEGFAAADWDKVASTYADDVIGSDPTGSTYEGKEANLENDKGWRSTFSNFNFDFKTFHTSGNTTAVEFEITATMTGEMQMPDGSKIPATNKTYTMSACGVMETENNLIKNNRIYMDMVSMLTGFGIMPS
;
A
#
# COMPACT_ATOMS: atom_id res chain seq x y z
N SER A 1 -3.81 13.84 5.60
CA SER A 1 -2.79 14.54 6.40
C SER A 1 -1.48 13.76 6.37
N GLU A 2 -0.40 14.49 6.50
CA GLU A 2 0.94 13.90 6.54
C GLU A 2 1.09 12.94 7.73
N GLN A 3 0.57 13.32 8.89
CA GLN A 3 0.66 12.50 10.10
C GLN A 3 -0.09 11.17 9.96
N LEU A 4 -1.27 11.18 9.35
CA LEU A 4 -2.04 9.96 9.10
C LEU A 4 -1.30 9.03 8.11
N MET A 5 -0.71 9.60 7.06
CA MET A 5 0.06 8.82 6.09
C MET A 5 1.26 8.15 6.76
N ARG A 6 1.99 8.87 7.61
CA ARG A 6 3.13 8.32 8.34
C ARG A 6 2.70 7.22 9.31
N LYS A 7 1.60 7.43 10.02
CA LYS A 7 1.06 6.43 10.95
C LYS A 7 0.65 5.16 10.21
N TRP A 8 -0.04 5.31 9.07
CA TRP A 8 -0.45 4.19 8.25
C TRP A 8 0.76 3.38 7.75
N THR A 9 1.76 4.05 7.18
CA THR A 9 2.95 3.37 6.64
C THR A 9 3.78 2.70 7.73
N GLU A 10 3.90 3.30 8.89
CA GLU A 10 4.57 2.69 10.05
C GLU A 10 3.85 1.41 10.49
N GLY A 11 2.54 1.47 10.62
CA GLY A 11 1.73 0.31 11.00
C GLY A 11 1.81 -0.80 9.96
N PHE A 12 1.70 -0.45 8.69
CA PHE A 12 1.79 -1.40 7.60
C PHE A 12 3.16 -2.10 7.56
N ALA A 13 4.24 -1.34 7.64
CA ALA A 13 5.59 -1.89 7.61
C ALA A 13 5.84 -2.85 8.78
N ALA A 14 5.33 -2.52 9.95
CA ALA A 14 5.48 -3.32 11.17
C ALA A 14 4.46 -4.46 11.28
N ALA A 15 3.52 -4.56 10.36
CA ALA A 15 2.37 -5.46 10.45
C ALA A 15 1.57 -5.24 11.74
N ASP A 16 1.50 -4.00 12.20
CA ASP A 16 0.71 -3.57 13.35
C ASP A 16 -0.69 -3.18 12.86
N TRP A 17 -1.57 -4.15 12.78
CA TRP A 17 -2.89 -3.97 12.17
C TRP A 17 -3.83 -3.12 13.01
N ASP A 18 -3.67 -3.10 14.32
CA ASP A 18 -4.43 -2.18 15.18
C ASP A 18 -4.06 -0.74 14.86
N LYS A 19 -2.79 -0.47 14.64
CA LYS A 19 -2.31 0.86 14.27
C LYS A 19 -2.84 1.28 12.89
N VAL A 20 -2.80 0.38 11.90
CA VAL A 20 -3.36 0.64 10.57
C VAL A 20 -4.86 0.89 10.70
N ALA A 21 -5.59 0.01 11.40
CA ALA A 21 -7.04 0.15 11.59
C ALA A 21 -7.42 1.48 12.23
N SER A 22 -6.61 1.98 13.14
CA SER A 22 -6.88 3.24 13.84
C SER A 22 -6.83 4.46 12.92
N THR A 23 -6.23 4.34 11.72
CA THR A 23 -6.20 5.43 10.74
C THR A 23 -7.44 5.47 9.86
N TYR A 24 -8.18 4.37 9.75
CA TYR A 24 -9.31 4.23 8.82
C TYR A 24 -10.63 4.66 9.44
N ALA A 25 -11.43 5.39 8.66
CA ALA A 25 -12.86 5.51 8.95
C ALA A 25 -13.55 4.16 8.72
N ASP A 26 -14.66 3.91 9.39
CA ASP A 26 -15.37 2.63 9.25
C ASP A 26 -15.82 2.35 7.82
N ASP A 27 -16.16 3.40 7.08
CA ASP A 27 -16.64 3.33 5.69
C ASP A 27 -15.55 3.69 4.67
N VAL A 28 -14.28 3.55 5.03
CA VAL A 28 -13.16 3.87 4.15
C VAL A 28 -13.26 3.13 2.82
N ILE A 29 -12.93 3.83 1.74
CA ILE A 29 -12.81 3.24 0.40
C ILE A 29 -11.34 3.32 0.01
N GLY A 30 -10.76 2.19 -0.36
CA GLY A 30 -9.38 2.15 -0.81
C GLY A 30 -9.27 1.52 -2.18
N SER A 31 -8.24 1.91 -2.93
CA SER A 31 -7.87 1.22 -4.15
C SER A 31 -6.37 0.99 -4.17
N ASP A 32 -5.98 -0.17 -4.69
CA ASP A 32 -4.59 -0.57 -4.77
C ASP A 32 -4.05 -0.39 -6.19
N PRO A 33 -2.74 -0.60 -6.41
CA PRO A 33 -2.15 -0.39 -7.73
C PRO A 33 -2.69 -1.31 -8.84
N THR A 34 -3.40 -2.39 -8.49
CA THR A 34 -4.03 -3.27 -9.48
C THR A 34 -5.32 -2.68 -10.04
N GLY A 35 -5.81 -1.58 -9.47
CA GLY A 35 -7.08 -0.96 -9.84
C GLY A 35 -8.28 -1.54 -9.09
N SER A 36 -8.08 -2.50 -8.22
CA SER A 36 -9.16 -3.05 -7.38
C SER A 36 -9.57 -2.05 -6.31
N THR A 37 -10.85 -2.03 -5.97
CA THR A 37 -11.44 -1.15 -4.97
C THR A 37 -12.00 -1.98 -3.82
N TYR A 38 -11.79 -1.48 -2.59
CA TYR A 38 -12.21 -2.14 -1.36
C TYR A 38 -13.06 -1.20 -0.52
N GLU A 39 -14.23 -1.64 -0.11
CA GLU A 39 -15.17 -0.84 0.68
C GLU A 39 -15.21 -1.33 2.13
N GLY A 40 -15.03 -0.39 3.06
CA GLY A 40 -15.06 -0.64 4.49
C GLY A 40 -13.70 -0.97 5.09
N LYS A 41 -13.61 -0.77 6.40
CA LYS A 41 -12.37 -0.97 7.15
C LYS A 41 -11.86 -2.41 7.05
N GLU A 42 -12.74 -3.39 7.21
CA GLU A 42 -12.36 -4.80 7.21
C GLU A 42 -11.77 -5.24 5.87
N ALA A 43 -12.44 -4.89 4.76
CA ALA A 43 -11.97 -5.24 3.41
C ALA A 43 -10.61 -4.61 3.10
N ASN A 44 -10.41 -3.35 3.52
CA ASN A 44 -9.12 -2.68 3.34
C ASN A 44 -8.02 -3.32 4.16
N LEU A 45 -8.30 -3.71 5.40
CA LEU A 45 -7.32 -4.41 6.24
C LEU A 45 -6.94 -5.77 5.65
N GLU A 46 -7.90 -6.51 5.13
CA GLU A 46 -7.62 -7.80 4.47
C GLU A 46 -6.71 -7.62 3.25
N ASN A 47 -6.96 -6.58 2.45
CA ASN A 47 -6.09 -6.27 1.31
C ASN A 47 -4.68 -5.89 1.77
N ASP A 48 -4.58 -5.04 2.80
CA ASP A 48 -3.29 -4.62 3.36
C ASP A 48 -2.49 -5.83 3.87
N LYS A 49 -3.14 -6.74 4.57
CA LYS A 49 -2.53 -7.98 5.08
C LYS A 49 -2.03 -8.86 3.94
N GLY A 50 -2.80 -8.95 2.84
CA GLY A 50 -2.40 -9.70 1.66
C GLY A 50 -1.10 -9.19 1.05
N TRP A 51 -1.00 -7.89 0.83
CA TRP A 51 0.21 -7.27 0.32
C TRP A 51 1.40 -7.49 1.28
N ARG A 52 1.16 -7.32 2.57
CA ARG A 52 2.22 -7.46 3.58
C ARG A 52 2.69 -8.91 3.73
N SER A 53 1.84 -9.89 3.45
CA SER A 53 2.23 -11.30 3.49
C SER A 53 3.15 -11.67 2.33
N THR A 54 3.03 -10.99 1.19
CA THR A 54 3.88 -11.21 0.03
C THR A 54 5.19 -10.43 0.12
N PHE A 55 5.14 -9.21 0.63
CA PHE A 55 6.30 -8.31 0.73
C PHE A 55 6.59 -7.95 2.18
N SER A 56 7.87 -7.83 2.49
CA SER A 56 8.35 -7.43 3.81
C SER A 56 9.56 -6.53 3.70
N ASN A 57 10.14 -6.14 4.84
CA ASN A 57 11.30 -5.24 4.91
C ASN A 57 11.03 -3.91 4.21
N PHE A 58 9.83 -3.35 4.47
CA PHE A 58 9.39 -2.11 3.86
C PHE A 58 10.19 -0.91 4.37
N ASN A 59 10.60 -0.07 3.42
CA ASN A 59 11.08 1.28 3.70
C ASN A 59 10.29 2.25 2.82
N PHE A 60 9.64 3.23 3.45
CA PHE A 60 8.90 4.30 2.77
C PHE A 60 9.71 5.58 2.85
N ASP A 61 10.12 6.10 1.69
CA ASP A 61 10.88 7.34 1.59
C ASP A 61 9.99 8.41 0.97
N PHE A 62 9.44 9.29 1.82
CA PHE A 62 8.53 10.35 1.39
C PHE A 62 9.32 11.49 0.74
N LYS A 63 8.95 11.84 -0.49
CA LYS A 63 9.61 12.90 -1.26
C LYS A 63 8.90 14.24 -1.13
N THR A 64 7.60 14.27 -1.44
CA THR A 64 6.84 15.52 -1.49
C THR A 64 5.40 15.28 -1.05
N PHE A 65 4.91 16.14 -0.16
CA PHE A 65 3.51 16.16 0.24
C PHE A 65 2.81 17.36 -0.37
N HIS A 66 1.63 17.14 -0.93
CA HIS A 66 0.78 18.20 -1.47
C HIS A 66 -0.59 18.11 -0.81
N THR A 67 -0.96 19.12 -0.02
CA THR A 67 -2.23 19.11 0.70
C THR A 67 -3.11 20.26 0.23
N SER A 68 -4.37 19.96 -0.06
CA SER A 68 -5.40 20.94 -0.38
C SER A 68 -6.69 20.53 0.33
N GLY A 69 -7.12 21.34 1.30
CA GLY A 69 -8.28 21.00 2.11
C GLY A 69 -8.06 19.69 2.87
N ASN A 70 -8.94 18.72 2.66
CA ASN A 70 -8.87 17.41 3.30
C ASN A 70 -8.20 16.34 2.41
N THR A 71 -7.57 16.76 1.30
CA THR A 71 -6.89 15.85 0.38
C THR A 71 -5.39 16.05 0.46
N THR A 72 -4.67 14.95 0.64
CA THR A 72 -3.20 14.95 0.63
C THR A 72 -2.71 13.98 -0.43
N ALA A 73 -1.90 14.47 -1.35
CA ALA A 73 -1.16 13.64 -2.29
C ALA A 73 0.28 13.56 -1.86
N VAL A 74 0.90 12.39 -1.98
CA VAL A 74 2.29 12.18 -1.60
C VAL A 74 3.02 11.42 -2.69
N GLU A 75 4.20 11.90 -3.05
CA GLU A 75 5.14 11.18 -3.90
C GLU A 75 6.16 10.51 -2.99
N PHE A 76 6.39 9.23 -3.18
CA PHE A 76 7.31 8.48 -2.32
C PHE A 76 7.92 7.30 -3.06
N GLU A 77 9.00 6.78 -2.49
CA GLU A 77 9.60 5.54 -2.94
C GLU A 77 9.35 4.46 -1.90
N ILE A 78 9.04 3.26 -2.39
CA ILE A 78 8.82 2.08 -1.56
C ILE A 78 9.90 1.06 -1.89
N THR A 79 10.68 0.66 -0.89
CA THR A 79 11.60 -0.45 -1.00
C THR A 79 11.05 -1.63 -0.21
N ALA A 80 11.02 -2.79 -0.82
CA ALA A 80 10.53 -4.01 -0.17
C ALA A 80 11.22 -5.24 -0.73
N THR A 81 11.06 -6.37 -0.06
CA THR A 81 11.57 -7.67 -0.50
C THR A 81 10.40 -8.64 -0.63
N MET A 82 10.34 -9.38 -1.73
CA MET A 82 9.30 -10.38 -1.94
C MET A 82 9.67 -11.67 -1.18
N THR A 83 9.25 -11.73 0.08
CA THR A 83 9.57 -12.86 0.97
C THR A 83 8.46 -13.90 1.06
N GLY A 84 7.27 -13.60 0.52
CA GLY A 84 6.13 -14.49 0.54
C GLY A 84 5.59 -14.81 -0.85
N GLU A 85 4.65 -15.75 -0.93
CA GLU A 85 3.96 -16.08 -2.17
C GLU A 85 3.02 -14.97 -2.60
N MET A 86 2.83 -14.81 -3.92
CA MET A 86 1.80 -13.97 -4.48
C MET A 86 0.70 -14.83 -5.07
N GLN A 87 -0.55 -14.63 -4.64
CA GLN A 87 -1.69 -15.33 -5.19
C GLN A 87 -2.25 -14.54 -6.38
N MET A 88 -2.42 -15.23 -7.52
CA MET A 88 -2.95 -14.63 -8.74
C MET A 88 -4.48 -14.79 -8.79
N PRO A 89 -5.18 -13.96 -9.61
CA PRO A 89 -6.64 -14.03 -9.71
C PRO A 89 -7.18 -15.38 -10.20
N ASP A 90 -6.38 -16.14 -10.95
CA ASP A 90 -6.75 -17.47 -11.45
C ASP A 90 -6.54 -18.59 -10.42
N GLY A 91 -6.13 -18.24 -9.19
CA GLY A 91 -5.87 -19.21 -8.14
C GLY A 91 -4.44 -19.75 -8.12
N SER A 92 -3.64 -19.46 -9.13
CA SER A 92 -2.22 -19.87 -9.13
C SER A 92 -1.44 -19.03 -8.13
N LYS A 93 -0.29 -19.57 -7.71
CA LYS A 93 0.61 -18.90 -6.77
C LYS A 93 1.98 -18.74 -7.39
N ILE A 94 2.57 -17.57 -7.18
CA ILE A 94 3.94 -17.29 -7.58
C ILE A 94 4.81 -17.40 -6.33
N PRO A 95 5.86 -18.25 -6.34
CA PRO A 95 6.75 -18.38 -5.19
C PRO A 95 7.49 -17.09 -4.88
N ALA A 96 7.89 -16.93 -3.63
CA ALA A 96 8.75 -15.81 -3.22
C ALA A 96 10.03 -15.79 -4.03
N THR A 97 10.36 -14.64 -4.61
CA THR A 97 11.60 -14.47 -5.40
C THR A 97 12.77 -14.05 -4.51
N ASN A 98 12.50 -13.56 -3.31
CA ASN A 98 13.46 -12.99 -2.36
C ASN A 98 14.28 -11.83 -2.95
N LYS A 99 13.73 -11.17 -3.99
CA LYS A 99 14.34 -9.99 -4.57
C LYS A 99 13.87 -8.73 -3.86
N THR A 100 14.79 -7.78 -3.70
CA THR A 100 14.51 -6.45 -3.16
C THR A 100 14.43 -5.46 -4.32
N TYR A 101 13.43 -4.60 -4.31
CA TYR A 101 13.24 -3.61 -5.37
C TYR A 101 12.69 -2.31 -4.78
N THR A 102 13.08 -1.19 -5.38
CA THR A 102 12.59 0.14 -5.02
C THR A 102 11.74 0.68 -6.16
N MET A 103 10.53 1.09 -5.84
CA MET A 103 9.56 1.59 -6.82
C MET A 103 9.05 2.97 -6.41
N SER A 104 8.74 3.79 -7.40
CA SER A 104 8.11 5.10 -7.17
C SER A 104 6.61 4.93 -7.13
N ALA A 105 5.97 5.68 -6.25
CA ALA A 105 4.53 5.63 -6.07
C ALA A 105 3.97 7.01 -5.75
N CYS A 106 2.67 7.18 -5.99
CA CYS A 106 1.90 8.33 -5.57
C CYS A 106 0.67 7.85 -4.82
N GLY A 107 0.49 8.34 -3.60
CA GLY A 107 -0.71 8.07 -2.81
C GLY A 107 -1.57 9.32 -2.74
N VAL A 108 -2.90 9.14 -2.83
CA VAL A 108 -3.86 10.23 -2.65
C VAL A 108 -4.82 9.81 -1.54
N MET A 109 -4.89 10.62 -0.50
CA MET A 109 -5.66 10.33 0.70
C MET A 109 -6.64 11.46 0.98
N GLU A 110 -7.91 11.11 1.14
CA GLU A 110 -8.94 12.05 1.59
C GLU A 110 -9.32 11.71 3.02
N THR A 111 -9.38 12.73 3.88
CA THR A 111 -9.62 12.56 5.31
C THR A 111 -10.89 13.26 5.76
N GLU A 112 -11.50 12.75 6.83
CA GLU A 112 -12.63 13.36 7.50
C GLU A 112 -12.53 13.00 8.98
N ASN A 113 -12.70 13.98 9.87
CA ASN A 113 -12.60 13.78 11.33
C ASN A 113 -11.28 13.11 11.73
N ASN A 114 -10.19 13.48 11.06
CA ASN A 114 -8.85 12.93 11.31
C ASN A 114 -8.75 11.42 11.07
N LEU A 115 -9.57 10.89 10.16
CA LEU A 115 -9.54 9.49 9.72
C LEU A 115 -9.48 9.45 8.19
N ILE A 116 -8.93 8.36 7.66
CA ILE A 116 -8.86 8.17 6.21
C ILE A 116 -10.22 7.69 5.69
N LYS A 117 -10.82 8.48 4.79
CA LYS A 117 -12.10 8.16 4.13
C LYS A 117 -11.88 7.52 2.77
N ASN A 118 -10.83 7.93 2.07
CA ASN A 118 -10.48 7.40 0.76
C ASN A 118 -8.95 7.33 0.67
N ASN A 119 -8.45 6.22 0.17
CA ASN A 119 -7.00 6.01 0.04
C ASN A 119 -6.74 5.32 -1.29
N ARG A 120 -6.00 6.01 -2.17
CA ARG A 120 -5.66 5.51 -3.50
C ARG A 120 -4.15 5.51 -3.64
N ILE A 121 -3.60 4.42 -4.16
CA ILE A 121 -2.18 4.34 -4.44
C ILE A 121 -1.96 3.98 -5.91
N TYR A 122 -1.05 4.69 -6.55
CA TYR A 122 -0.72 4.54 -7.97
C TYR A 122 0.76 4.23 -8.11
N MET A 123 1.08 3.23 -8.90
CA MET A 123 2.45 2.89 -9.22
C MET A 123 2.51 2.13 -10.55
N ASP A 124 3.70 2.02 -11.11
CA ASP A 124 3.91 1.26 -12.34
C ASP A 124 3.98 -0.24 -12.00
N MET A 125 2.89 -0.95 -12.26
CA MET A 125 2.78 -2.38 -11.98
C MET A 125 3.74 -3.22 -12.83
N VAL A 126 4.01 -2.82 -14.07
CA VAL A 126 4.96 -3.54 -14.93
C VAL A 126 6.36 -3.46 -14.32
N SER A 127 6.79 -2.27 -13.89
CA SER A 127 8.08 -2.11 -13.22
C SER A 127 8.15 -2.92 -11.92
N MET A 128 7.08 -2.94 -11.14
CA MET A 128 7.01 -3.73 -9.90
C MET A 128 7.18 -5.21 -10.21
N LEU A 129 6.41 -5.74 -11.16
CA LEU A 129 6.42 -7.17 -11.47
C LEU A 129 7.77 -7.61 -12.05
N THR A 130 8.39 -6.81 -12.93
CA THR A 130 9.71 -7.12 -13.47
C THR A 130 10.80 -6.93 -12.43
N GLY A 131 10.72 -5.89 -11.61
CA GLY A 131 11.72 -5.59 -10.58
C GLY A 131 11.82 -6.67 -9.52
N PHE A 132 10.70 -7.23 -9.08
CA PHE A 132 10.69 -8.35 -8.15
C PHE A 132 10.91 -9.71 -8.82
N GLY A 133 11.04 -9.74 -10.14
CA GLY A 133 11.27 -10.99 -10.87
C GLY A 133 10.03 -11.87 -11.00
N ILE A 134 8.85 -11.29 -10.86
CA ILE A 134 7.56 -11.99 -11.04
C ILE A 134 7.26 -12.16 -12.53
N MET A 135 7.63 -11.16 -13.34
CA MET A 135 7.54 -11.19 -14.80
C MET A 135 8.93 -11.10 -15.41
N PRO A 136 9.17 -11.70 -16.60
CA PRO A 136 10.42 -11.50 -17.33
C PRO A 136 10.60 -10.03 -17.71
N SER A 137 11.84 -9.57 -17.65
CA SER A 137 12.20 -8.21 -18.08
C SER A 137 12.46 -8.14 -19.59
#